data_23625bfac7bb73a65068082339d4646f
#
_entry.id   23625bfac7bb73a65068082339d4646f
#
_cell.length_a   1.000
_cell.length_b   1.000
_cell.length_c   1.000
_cell.angle_alpha   90.00
_cell.angle_beta   90.00
_cell.angle_gamma   90.00
#
_symmetry.space_group_name_H-M   'P 1'
#
loop_
_entity.id
_entity.type
_entity.pdbx_description
1 polymer ?
#
loop_
_entity_poly.entity_id
_entity_poly.type
_entity_poly.pdbx_seq_one_letter_code
_entity_poly.pdbx_strand_id
1 'polypeptide(L)'
;PVLANLFLHYVFDDFMTKAYPNIWWERYADDGVLHCQSYKQAVFIKQKLEERFQQFGLELNKEKTRIVYCKDNRRPQNYSCTQFTFLGYTFRPRLNKNKEGKFFVGFTPAVSEKAKTAMKQKIRGWKIQLKADLSLKDIGNMINKVVQGWINYYTHYYKAEFYEVLR
;
A
#
# COMPACT_ATOMS: atom_id res chain seq x y z
N PRO A 1 -15.13 -13.34 5.98
CA PRO A 1 -14.21 -12.88 4.93
C PRO A 1 -14.42 -13.59 3.58
N VAL A 2 -14.65 -14.91 3.57
CA VAL A 2 -14.78 -15.69 2.32
C VAL A 2 -15.98 -15.23 1.49
N LEU A 3 -17.18 -15.15 2.10
CA LEU A 3 -18.39 -14.72 1.42
C LEU A 3 -18.28 -13.28 0.87
N ALA A 4 -17.68 -12.37 1.63
CA ALA A 4 -17.45 -10.99 1.18
C ALA A 4 -16.51 -10.97 -0.05
N ASN A 5 -15.44 -11.78 -0.04
CA ASN A 5 -14.53 -11.89 -1.17
C ASN A 5 -15.20 -12.52 -2.40
N LEU A 6 -16.04 -13.53 -2.19
CA LEU A 6 -16.82 -14.16 -3.27
C LEU A 6 -17.81 -13.15 -3.87
N PHE A 7 -18.49 -12.38 -3.05
CA PHE A 7 -19.42 -11.35 -3.51
C PHE A 7 -18.69 -10.26 -4.32
N LEU A 8 -17.58 -9.76 -3.81
CA LEU A 8 -16.76 -8.76 -4.52
C LEU A 8 -16.12 -9.33 -5.79
N HIS A 9 -15.86 -10.63 -5.86
CA HIS A 9 -15.42 -11.27 -7.09
C HIS A 9 -16.43 -11.06 -8.24
N TYR A 10 -17.72 -11.25 -7.98
CA TYR A 10 -18.76 -11.04 -9.01
C TYR A 10 -19.06 -9.56 -9.26
N VAL A 11 -19.06 -8.75 -8.20
CA VAL A 11 -19.44 -7.34 -8.32
C VAL A 11 -18.32 -6.50 -8.93
N PHE A 12 -17.06 -6.78 -8.57
CA PHE A 12 -15.91 -5.98 -8.97
C PHE A 12 -14.99 -6.74 -9.95
N ASP A 13 -14.43 -7.90 -9.58
CA ASP A 13 -13.37 -8.56 -10.36
C ASP A 13 -13.89 -8.97 -11.76
N ASP A 14 -15.01 -9.64 -11.83
CA ASP A 14 -15.67 -10.04 -13.07
C ASP A 14 -16.08 -8.83 -13.93
N PHE A 15 -16.62 -7.79 -13.28
CA PHE A 15 -17.01 -6.57 -13.96
C PHE A 15 -15.80 -5.86 -14.59
N MET A 16 -14.72 -5.68 -13.84
CA MET A 16 -13.50 -5.05 -14.35
C MET A 16 -12.88 -5.88 -15.48
N THR A 17 -12.78 -7.18 -15.31
CA THR A 17 -12.17 -8.08 -16.31
C THR A 17 -12.95 -8.11 -17.63
N LYS A 18 -14.29 -8.13 -17.57
CA LYS A 18 -15.16 -8.24 -18.75
C LYS A 18 -15.42 -6.92 -19.45
N ALA A 19 -15.72 -5.86 -18.67
CA ALA A 19 -16.09 -4.57 -19.22
C ALA A 19 -14.90 -3.65 -19.50
N TYR A 20 -13.80 -3.80 -18.77
CA TYR A 20 -12.63 -2.92 -18.84
C TYR A 20 -11.30 -3.70 -18.88
N PRO A 21 -11.08 -4.63 -19.81
CA PRO A 21 -9.89 -5.52 -19.84
C PRO A 21 -8.56 -4.75 -19.99
N ASN A 22 -8.59 -3.51 -20.48
CA ASN A 22 -7.41 -2.67 -20.66
C ASN A 22 -7.06 -1.82 -19.43
N ILE A 23 -7.81 -1.91 -18.34
CA ILE A 23 -7.53 -1.23 -17.08
C ILE A 23 -6.97 -2.25 -16.10
N TRP A 24 -5.69 -2.12 -15.78
CA TRP A 24 -5.04 -2.94 -14.75
C TRP A 24 -5.57 -2.56 -13.37
N TRP A 25 -5.82 -3.56 -12.55
CA TRP A 25 -6.31 -3.35 -11.19
C TRP A 25 -5.79 -4.42 -10.24
N GLU A 26 -5.67 -4.07 -8.98
CA GLU A 26 -5.37 -4.97 -7.87
C GLU A 26 -6.41 -4.78 -6.78
N ARG A 27 -6.87 -5.88 -6.19
CA ARG A 27 -7.79 -5.86 -5.05
C ARG A 27 -7.27 -6.76 -3.93
N TYR A 28 -7.34 -6.24 -2.72
CA TYR A 28 -7.11 -7.00 -1.51
C TYR A 28 -8.30 -6.76 -0.57
N ALA A 29 -9.15 -7.77 -0.38
CA ALA A 29 -10.42 -7.66 0.32
C ALA A 29 -11.29 -6.52 -0.25
N ASP A 30 -11.55 -5.48 0.53
CA ASP A 30 -12.32 -4.29 0.16
C ASP A 30 -11.46 -3.12 -0.40
N ASP A 31 -10.14 -3.22 -0.28
CA ASP A 31 -9.23 -2.22 -0.83
C ASP A 31 -8.89 -2.54 -2.29
N GLY A 32 -9.05 -1.57 -3.20
CA GLY A 32 -8.72 -1.71 -4.62
C GLY A 32 -7.90 -0.55 -5.16
N VAL A 33 -6.99 -0.86 -6.11
CA VAL A 33 -6.20 0.11 -6.87
C VAL A 33 -6.43 -0.14 -8.36
N LEU A 34 -6.73 0.92 -9.12
CA LEU A 34 -6.93 0.87 -10.56
C LEU A 34 -5.91 1.77 -11.25
N HIS A 35 -5.26 1.25 -12.30
CA HIS A 35 -4.24 1.96 -13.07
C HIS A 35 -4.86 2.61 -14.31
N CYS A 36 -5.08 3.92 -14.25
CA CYS A 36 -5.65 4.69 -15.34
C CYS A 36 -4.56 5.47 -16.09
N GLN A 37 -4.68 5.56 -17.42
CA GLN A 37 -3.74 6.29 -18.27
C GLN A 37 -3.98 7.81 -18.26
N SER A 38 -5.22 8.25 -17.94
CA SER A 38 -5.59 9.66 -17.91
C SER A 38 -6.55 9.97 -16.77
N TYR A 39 -6.60 11.25 -16.38
CA TYR A 39 -7.57 11.73 -15.40
C TYR A 39 -9.03 11.50 -15.85
N LYS A 40 -9.32 11.72 -17.14
CA LYS A 40 -10.66 11.47 -17.71
C LYS A 40 -11.07 10.00 -17.55
N GLN A 41 -10.14 9.08 -17.84
CA GLN A 41 -10.39 7.64 -17.64
C GLN A 41 -10.62 7.30 -16.16
N ALA A 42 -9.84 7.89 -15.26
CA ALA A 42 -10.01 7.66 -13.82
C ALA A 42 -11.36 8.16 -13.29
N VAL A 43 -11.83 9.33 -13.74
CA VAL A 43 -13.16 9.85 -13.40
C VAL A 43 -14.26 8.94 -13.95
N PHE A 44 -14.14 8.55 -15.21
CA PHE A 44 -15.11 7.68 -15.88
C PHE A 44 -15.24 6.32 -15.16
N ILE A 45 -14.12 5.65 -14.88
CA ILE A 45 -14.17 4.33 -14.24
C ILE A 45 -14.66 4.41 -12.80
N LYS A 46 -14.32 5.49 -12.08
CA LYS A 46 -14.85 5.73 -10.73
C LYS A 46 -16.37 5.82 -10.75
N GLN A 47 -16.94 6.59 -11.68
CA GLN A 47 -18.39 6.68 -11.83
C GLN A 47 -19.02 5.33 -12.18
N LYS A 48 -18.42 4.56 -13.09
CA LYS A 48 -18.93 3.22 -13.46
C LYS A 48 -18.89 2.24 -12.29
N LEU A 49 -17.89 2.32 -11.44
CA LEU A 49 -17.84 1.53 -10.22
C LEU A 49 -18.89 1.98 -9.19
N GLU A 50 -19.13 3.28 -9.04
CA GLU A 50 -20.20 3.79 -8.17
C GLU A 50 -21.57 3.27 -8.64
N GLU A 51 -21.88 3.37 -9.93
CA GLU A 51 -23.12 2.84 -10.53
C GLU A 51 -23.25 1.33 -10.31
N ARG A 52 -22.15 0.58 -10.54
CA ARG A 52 -22.11 -0.88 -10.38
C ARG A 52 -22.33 -1.29 -8.92
N PHE A 53 -21.65 -0.65 -7.98
CA PHE A 53 -21.76 -0.99 -6.55
C PHE A 53 -23.17 -0.69 -6.01
N GLN A 54 -23.77 0.43 -6.41
CA GLN A 54 -25.14 0.77 -6.04
C GLN A 54 -26.16 -0.29 -6.50
N GLN A 55 -25.98 -0.89 -7.69
CA GLN A 55 -26.84 -1.97 -8.18
C GLN A 55 -26.83 -3.21 -7.25
N PHE A 56 -25.77 -3.39 -6.48
CA PHE A 56 -25.59 -4.52 -5.55
C PHE A 56 -25.70 -4.11 -4.08
N GLY A 57 -26.23 -2.92 -3.80
CA GLY A 57 -26.42 -2.41 -2.44
C GLY A 57 -25.10 -2.07 -1.72
N LEU A 58 -24.02 -1.82 -2.48
CA LEU A 58 -22.74 -1.36 -1.95
C LEU A 58 -22.49 0.12 -2.27
N GLU A 59 -21.66 0.75 -1.45
CA GLU A 59 -21.22 2.14 -1.68
C GLU A 59 -19.70 2.23 -1.63
N LEU A 60 -19.12 3.04 -2.53
CA LEU A 60 -17.71 3.44 -2.43
C LEU A 60 -17.54 4.42 -1.27
N ASN A 61 -16.57 4.16 -0.41
CA ASN A 61 -16.24 5.10 0.66
C ASN A 61 -15.67 6.40 0.05
N LYS A 62 -16.47 7.48 0.10
CA LYS A 62 -16.15 8.79 -0.54
C LYS A 62 -14.88 9.45 0.03
N GLU A 63 -14.58 9.23 1.31
CA GLU A 63 -13.38 9.81 1.96
C GLU A 63 -12.09 9.07 1.57
N LYS A 64 -12.20 7.74 1.37
CA LYS A 64 -11.04 6.89 1.04
C LYS A 64 -10.83 6.75 -0.46
N THR A 65 -11.91 6.80 -1.27
CA THR A 65 -11.83 6.66 -2.73
C THR A 65 -11.38 7.95 -3.38
N ARG A 66 -10.18 7.99 -3.91
CA ARG A 66 -9.59 9.19 -4.52
C ARG A 66 -8.79 8.86 -5.77
N ILE A 67 -8.70 9.84 -6.67
CA ILE A 67 -7.84 9.78 -7.85
C ILE A 67 -6.48 10.35 -7.45
N VAL A 68 -5.43 9.56 -7.67
CA VAL A 68 -4.05 9.91 -7.31
C VAL A 68 -3.21 10.10 -8.56
N TYR A 69 -2.51 11.24 -8.63
CA TYR A 69 -1.58 11.50 -9.72
C TYR A 69 -0.21 10.89 -9.40
N CYS A 70 0.19 9.89 -10.18
CA CYS A 70 1.48 9.21 -10.04
C CYS A 70 2.59 10.04 -10.67
N LYS A 71 3.05 11.08 -9.95
CA LYS A 71 4.09 12.02 -10.39
C LYS A 71 5.45 11.33 -10.50
N ASP A 72 6.11 11.49 -11.64
CA ASP A 72 7.48 11.04 -11.90
C ASP A 72 8.21 12.02 -12.85
N ASN A 73 9.44 11.69 -13.30
CA ASN A 73 10.19 12.53 -14.23
C ASN A 73 9.49 12.79 -15.57
N ARG A 74 8.64 11.86 -16.02
CA ARG A 74 7.87 11.99 -17.28
C ARG A 74 6.56 12.74 -17.08
N ARG A 75 6.11 12.82 -15.83
CA ARG A 75 4.85 13.42 -15.40
C ARG A 75 5.11 14.44 -14.29
N PRO A 76 5.68 15.63 -14.63
CA PRO A 76 6.15 16.61 -13.64
C PRO A 76 5.05 17.52 -13.08
N GLN A 77 3.80 17.43 -13.59
CA GLN A 77 2.72 18.34 -13.18
C GLN A 77 2.43 18.21 -11.67
N ASN A 78 1.85 19.27 -11.10
CA ASN A 78 1.48 19.32 -9.71
C ASN A 78 -0.03 19.16 -9.53
N TYR A 79 -0.42 18.17 -8.71
CA TYR A 79 -1.79 17.91 -8.31
C TYR A 79 -1.86 17.80 -6.80
N SER A 80 -3.04 18.02 -6.23
CA SER A 80 -3.25 17.98 -4.79
C SER A 80 -3.04 16.59 -4.17
N CYS A 81 -3.37 15.53 -4.91
CA CYS A 81 -3.24 14.16 -4.44
C CYS A 81 -2.18 13.41 -5.25
N THR A 82 -0.99 13.24 -4.66
CA THR A 82 0.16 12.58 -5.28
C THR A 82 0.68 11.40 -4.48
N GLN A 83 -0.12 10.88 -3.54
CA GLN A 83 0.26 9.70 -2.74
C GLN A 83 -0.95 8.91 -2.29
N PHE A 84 -0.76 7.61 -2.09
CA PHE A 84 -1.73 6.72 -1.46
C PHE A 84 -1.02 5.63 -0.64
N THR A 85 -1.77 5.00 0.26
CA THR A 85 -1.27 3.87 1.05
C THR A 85 -2.07 2.63 0.68
N PHE A 86 -1.38 1.53 0.39
CA PHE A 86 -1.97 0.23 0.08
C PHE A 86 -1.12 -0.88 0.72
N LEU A 87 -1.75 -1.81 1.41
CA LEU A 87 -1.10 -2.96 2.07
C LEU A 87 0.11 -2.59 2.94
N GLY A 88 0.01 -1.51 3.71
CA GLY A 88 1.10 -1.09 4.61
C GLY A 88 2.25 -0.33 3.94
N TYR A 89 2.18 -0.09 2.62
CA TYR A 89 3.11 0.73 1.87
C TYR A 89 2.48 2.06 1.47
N THR A 90 3.26 3.14 1.53
CA THR A 90 2.90 4.43 0.94
C THR A 90 3.61 4.61 -0.39
N PHE A 91 2.82 4.77 -1.45
CA PHE A 91 3.25 5.08 -2.80
C PHE A 91 3.26 6.59 -2.98
N ARG A 92 4.40 7.17 -3.32
CA ARG A 92 4.57 8.62 -3.55
C ARG A 92 5.78 8.92 -4.43
N PRO A 93 5.92 10.15 -4.99
CA PRO A 93 7.15 10.56 -5.65
C PRO A 93 8.34 10.48 -4.69
N ARG A 94 9.43 9.83 -5.12
CA ARG A 94 10.69 9.75 -4.38
C ARG A 94 11.87 9.97 -5.31
N LEU A 95 12.91 10.59 -4.78
CA LEU A 95 14.19 10.70 -5.47
C LEU A 95 14.89 9.33 -5.41
N ASN A 96 15.13 8.76 -6.56
CA ASN A 96 15.84 7.50 -6.72
C ASN A 96 17.16 7.74 -7.46
N LYS A 97 18.09 6.80 -7.31
CA LYS A 97 19.38 6.81 -8.02
C LYS A 97 19.46 5.54 -8.86
N ASN A 98 19.74 5.68 -10.16
CA ASN A 98 19.92 4.54 -11.05
C ASN A 98 21.33 3.89 -10.85
N LYS A 99 21.57 2.80 -11.53
CA LYS A 99 22.87 2.07 -11.47
C LYS A 99 24.06 2.91 -11.95
N GLU A 100 23.81 3.89 -12.82
CA GLU A 100 24.80 4.82 -13.35
C GLU A 100 25.03 6.05 -12.45
N GLY A 101 24.36 6.11 -11.29
CA GLY A 101 24.50 7.21 -10.35
C GLY A 101 23.61 8.43 -10.62
N LYS A 102 22.80 8.43 -11.68
CA LYS A 102 21.92 9.54 -12.04
C LYS A 102 20.64 9.54 -11.19
N PHE A 103 20.29 10.70 -10.66
CA PHE A 103 19.06 10.89 -9.89
C PHE A 103 17.85 11.09 -10.78
N PHE A 104 16.72 10.50 -10.37
CA PHE A 104 15.42 10.68 -11.01
C PHE A 104 14.28 10.57 -10.00
N VAL A 105 13.16 11.23 -10.28
CA VAL A 105 11.95 11.07 -9.49
C VAL A 105 11.14 9.89 -10.02
N GLY A 106 10.88 8.91 -9.18
CA GLY A 106 10.01 7.78 -9.48
C GLY A 106 8.86 7.71 -8.49
N PHE A 107 7.73 7.15 -8.92
CA PHE A 107 6.59 6.88 -8.04
C PHE A 107 6.76 5.49 -7.43
N THR A 108 7.29 5.44 -6.20
CA THR A 108 7.75 4.18 -5.59
C THR A 108 7.15 3.96 -4.20
N PRO A 109 6.92 2.67 -3.80
CA PRO A 109 6.46 2.31 -2.46
C PRO A 109 7.58 2.37 -1.43
N ALA A 110 7.21 2.69 -0.18
CA ALA A 110 8.01 2.44 1.01
C ALA A 110 7.07 2.17 2.19
N VAL A 111 7.61 1.67 3.30
CA VAL A 111 6.83 1.40 4.51
C VAL A 111 6.01 2.63 4.93
N SER A 112 4.72 2.44 5.23
CA SER A 112 3.83 3.55 5.60
C SER A 112 4.09 4.03 7.03
N GLU A 113 3.80 5.30 7.33
CA GLU A 113 3.93 5.85 8.69
C GLU A 113 3.05 5.12 9.70
N LYS A 114 1.86 4.68 9.29
CA LYS A 114 0.99 3.84 10.13
C LYS A 114 1.66 2.51 10.49
N ALA A 115 2.29 1.86 9.52
CA ALA A 115 3.02 0.60 9.75
C ALA A 115 4.24 0.82 10.65
N LYS A 116 5.03 1.88 10.40
CA LYS A 116 6.17 2.26 11.25
C LYS A 116 5.74 2.49 12.70
N THR A 117 4.65 3.22 12.92
CA THR A 117 4.11 3.48 14.25
C THR A 117 3.68 2.19 14.94
N ALA A 118 2.97 1.31 14.24
CA ALA A 118 2.56 0.02 14.77
C ALA A 118 3.75 -0.87 15.17
N MET A 119 4.81 -0.91 14.35
CA MET A 119 6.05 -1.62 14.66
C MET A 119 6.72 -1.05 15.90
N LYS A 120 6.90 0.28 15.98
CA LYS A 120 7.48 0.95 17.16
C LYS A 120 6.68 0.67 18.43
N GLN A 121 5.35 0.68 18.36
CA GLN A 121 4.49 0.32 19.48
C GLN A 121 4.68 -1.15 19.89
N LYS A 122 4.79 -2.06 18.92
CA LYS A 122 5.04 -3.48 19.17
C LYS A 122 6.39 -3.69 19.84
N ILE A 123 7.46 -3.03 19.36
CA ILE A 123 8.82 -3.08 19.95
C ILE A 123 8.80 -2.58 21.38
N ARG A 124 8.17 -1.43 21.64
CA ARG A 124 8.01 -0.90 23.02
C ARG A 124 7.23 -1.84 23.92
N GLY A 125 6.22 -2.53 23.37
CA GLY A 125 5.40 -3.50 24.10
C GLY A 125 6.17 -4.75 24.53
N TRP A 126 7.30 -5.07 23.93
CA TRP A 126 8.17 -6.17 24.37
C TRP A 126 8.85 -5.91 25.71
N LYS A 127 9.02 -4.62 26.11
CA LYS A 127 9.60 -4.20 27.37
C LYS A 127 10.93 -4.92 27.68
N ILE A 128 11.80 -5.06 26.67
CA ILE A 128 13.06 -5.82 26.77
C ILE A 128 13.94 -5.33 27.92
N GLN A 129 13.93 -4.03 28.19
CA GLN A 129 14.68 -3.41 29.30
C GLN A 129 14.26 -3.90 30.68
N LEU A 130 13.06 -4.49 30.82
CA LEU A 130 12.56 -5.05 32.09
C LEU A 130 12.76 -6.57 32.20
N LYS A 131 13.47 -7.19 31.25
CA LYS A 131 13.68 -8.64 31.12
C LYS A 131 15.15 -9.02 31.37
N ALA A 132 15.71 -8.53 32.48
CA ALA A 132 17.12 -8.76 32.84
C ALA A 132 17.42 -10.23 33.16
N ASP A 133 16.40 -11.03 33.44
CA ASP A 133 16.47 -12.47 33.73
C ASP A 133 16.58 -13.33 32.45
N LEU A 134 16.31 -12.78 31.29
CA LEU A 134 16.37 -13.52 30.01
C LEU A 134 17.75 -13.46 29.38
N SER A 135 18.19 -14.60 28.83
CA SER A 135 19.36 -14.64 27.97
C SER A 135 19.10 -13.98 26.61
N LEU A 136 20.17 -13.57 25.92
CA LEU A 136 20.05 -13.06 24.52
C LEU A 136 19.35 -14.06 23.58
N LYS A 137 19.54 -15.36 23.84
CA LYS A 137 18.89 -16.42 23.05
C LYS A 137 17.38 -16.43 23.30
N ASP A 138 16.94 -16.24 24.53
CA ASP A 138 15.50 -16.21 24.89
C ASP A 138 14.84 -14.98 24.30
N ILE A 139 15.49 -13.81 24.39
CA ILE A 139 15.04 -12.57 23.74
C ILE A 139 14.94 -12.78 22.22
N GLY A 140 15.99 -13.37 21.61
CA GLY A 140 15.98 -13.69 20.18
C GLY A 140 14.82 -14.59 19.79
N ASN A 141 14.55 -15.65 20.54
CA ASN A 141 13.43 -16.57 20.29
C ASN A 141 12.07 -15.86 20.37
N MET A 142 11.94 -14.88 21.26
CA MET A 142 10.71 -14.12 21.46
C MET A 142 10.43 -13.16 20.30
N ILE A 143 11.45 -12.49 19.75
CA ILE A 143 11.25 -11.38 18.81
C ILE A 143 11.57 -11.72 17.36
N ASN A 144 12.52 -12.65 17.09
CA ASN A 144 13.06 -12.89 15.75
C ASN A 144 12.00 -13.25 14.71
N LYS A 145 11.02 -14.07 15.07
CA LYS A 145 9.93 -14.44 14.14
C LYS A 145 9.17 -13.22 13.63
N VAL A 146 8.89 -12.27 14.52
CA VAL A 146 8.15 -11.05 14.18
C VAL A 146 9.03 -10.10 13.35
N VAL A 147 10.26 -9.87 13.79
CA VAL A 147 11.24 -9.00 13.09
C VAL A 147 11.54 -9.56 11.70
N GLN A 148 11.78 -10.87 11.59
CA GLN A 148 12.00 -11.52 10.30
C GLN A 148 10.81 -11.39 9.36
N GLY A 149 9.57 -11.50 9.88
CA GLY A 149 8.36 -11.26 9.11
C GLY A 149 8.30 -9.83 8.56
N TRP A 150 8.66 -8.83 9.37
CA TRP A 150 8.74 -7.44 8.91
C TRP A 150 9.85 -7.24 7.87
N ILE A 151 11.04 -7.81 8.09
CA ILE A 151 12.13 -7.76 7.13
C ILE A 151 11.67 -8.36 5.79
N ASN A 152 11.15 -9.56 5.80
CA ASN A 152 10.69 -10.23 4.59
C ASN A 152 9.62 -9.44 3.84
N TYR A 153 8.73 -8.74 4.54
CA TYR A 153 7.65 -7.98 3.93
C TYR A 153 8.10 -6.58 3.49
N TYR A 154 8.77 -5.80 4.36
CA TYR A 154 9.01 -4.37 4.12
C TYR A 154 10.35 -4.03 3.47
N THR A 155 11.26 -5.00 3.26
CA THR A 155 12.56 -4.70 2.64
C THR A 155 12.58 -4.91 1.12
N HIS A 156 11.48 -5.28 0.49
CA HIS A 156 11.41 -5.38 -0.97
C HIS A 156 11.58 -4.03 -1.66
N TYR A 157 11.08 -2.95 -1.03
CA TYR A 157 11.13 -1.60 -1.57
C TYR A 157 11.68 -0.63 -0.54
N TYR A 158 12.54 0.29 -0.98
CA TYR A 158 13.05 1.42 -0.21
C TYR A 158 13.47 1.06 1.24
N LYS A 159 14.36 0.09 1.36
CA LYS A 159 14.79 -0.54 2.63
C LYS A 159 15.21 0.45 3.71
N ALA A 160 15.81 1.58 3.32
CA ALA A 160 16.32 2.58 4.26
C ALA A 160 15.22 3.07 5.22
N GLU A 161 14.02 3.38 4.72
CA GLU A 161 12.88 3.83 5.54
C GLU A 161 12.40 2.76 6.53
N PHE A 162 12.53 1.48 6.20
CA PHE A 162 12.20 0.40 7.14
C PHE A 162 13.24 0.28 8.25
N TYR A 163 14.54 0.32 7.91
CA TYR A 163 15.60 0.18 8.92
C TYR A 163 15.64 1.31 9.94
N GLU A 164 15.11 2.49 9.62
CA GLU A 164 14.91 3.57 10.60
C GLU A 164 13.97 3.20 11.77
N VAL A 165 13.13 2.18 11.59
CA VAL A 165 12.23 1.71 12.65
C VAL A 165 12.97 0.85 13.67
N LEU A 166 14.02 0.17 13.23
CA LEU A 166 14.81 -0.76 14.05
C LEU A 166 16.01 -0.10 14.74
N ARG A 167 16.30 1.16 14.45
CA ARG A 167 17.30 1.99 15.12
C ARG A 167 16.73 2.70 16.34
#